data_c98af901c418c8b0a9393fda8322c892
#
_entry.id   c98af901c418c8b0a9393fda8322c892
#
_cell.length_a   1.000
_cell.length_b   1.000
_cell.length_c   1.000
_cell.angle_alpha   90.00
_cell.angle_beta   90.00
_cell.angle_gamma   90.00
#
_symmetry.space_group_name_H-M   'P 1'
#
loop_
_entity.id
_entity.type
_entity.pdbx_description
1 polymer ?
#
loop_
_entity_poly.entity_id
_entity_poly.type
_entity_poly.pdbx_seq_one_letter_code
_entity_poly.pdbx_strand_id
1 'polypeptide(L)'
;MKKFLLRILWLVILISSIDMLVGLYLKEFPRYEVDTRLEKILKGQVNKELIIMGSSRGARDLIASEIERLTGYSSYNLSYPGSNLAFHEFILKNLLSKNKKPQTILLTLDSPEGFLANTSLEFRFDRLYPLVSEELVIKTLIDRKKKSPLALYSNIAKLSKSQIVLKQKRFSAVDTILACGSMPISFQKKDWKPQFDKPQKNKRSQINPALINSFKEIQRICRDENIRLIVVFPPNYYAFDAAYEKLVQ
;
A
#
# COMPACT_ATOMS: atom_id res chain seq x y z
N MET A 1 -35.64 -41.27 -0.45
CA MET A 1 -34.22 -41.01 -0.77
C MET A 1 -34.05 -40.16 -2.06
N LYS A 2 -34.58 -40.54 -3.25
CA LYS A 2 -34.38 -39.77 -4.52
C LYS A 2 -34.78 -38.29 -4.41
N LYS A 3 -35.98 -37.98 -3.86
CA LYS A 3 -36.43 -36.58 -3.66
C LYS A 3 -35.54 -35.75 -2.72
N PHE A 4 -34.95 -36.38 -1.70
CA PHE A 4 -34.03 -35.73 -0.78
C PHE A 4 -32.71 -35.40 -1.47
N LEU A 5 -32.11 -36.35 -2.19
CA LEU A 5 -30.91 -36.15 -2.97
C LEU A 5 -31.06 -35.06 -4.01
N LEU A 6 -32.22 -35.02 -4.68
CA LEU A 6 -32.56 -33.98 -5.67
C LEU A 6 -32.60 -32.58 -5.01
N ARG A 7 -33.16 -32.45 -3.82
CA ARG A 7 -33.18 -31.18 -3.07
C ARG A 7 -31.77 -30.71 -2.70
N ILE A 8 -30.90 -31.63 -2.25
CA ILE A 8 -29.48 -31.33 -1.97
C ILE A 8 -28.79 -30.86 -3.23
N LEU A 9 -28.98 -31.55 -4.35
CA LEU A 9 -28.39 -31.18 -5.64
C LEU A 9 -28.81 -29.76 -6.04
N TRP A 10 -30.10 -29.42 -5.95
CA TRP A 10 -30.58 -28.07 -6.25
C TRP A 10 -29.98 -27.01 -5.30
N LEU A 11 -29.82 -27.32 -4.00
CA LEU A 11 -29.19 -26.42 -3.05
C LEU A 11 -27.72 -26.17 -3.41
N VAL A 12 -26.97 -27.21 -3.77
CA VAL A 12 -25.57 -27.08 -4.20
C VAL A 12 -25.46 -26.24 -5.46
N ILE A 13 -26.32 -26.47 -6.46
CA ILE A 13 -26.35 -25.68 -7.69
C ILE A 13 -26.65 -24.20 -7.37
N LEU A 14 -27.62 -23.93 -6.50
CA LEU A 14 -27.97 -22.57 -6.10
C LEU A 14 -26.80 -21.85 -5.42
N ILE A 15 -26.16 -22.49 -4.43
CA ILE A 15 -25.02 -21.92 -3.72
C ILE A 15 -23.86 -21.66 -4.70
N SER A 16 -23.55 -22.60 -5.58
CA SER A 16 -22.49 -22.46 -6.58
C SER A 16 -22.78 -21.33 -7.55
N SER A 17 -24.03 -21.17 -7.96
CA SER A 17 -24.43 -20.07 -8.84
C SER A 17 -24.27 -18.70 -8.14
N ILE A 18 -24.66 -18.59 -6.88
CA ILE A 18 -24.48 -17.38 -6.08
C ILE A 18 -22.98 -17.07 -5.93
N ASP A 19 -22.16 -18.07 -5.60
CA ASP A 19 -20.70 -17.90 -5.45
C ASP A 19 -20.06 -17.41 -6.75
N MET A 20 -20.48 -17.95 -7.88
CA MET A 20 -20.04 -17.51 -9.21
C MET A 20 -20.41 -16.04 -9.49
N LEU A 21 -21.66 -15.64 -9.20
CA LEU A 21 -22.11 -14.25 -9.36
C LEU A 21 -21.31 -13.28 -8.47
N VAL A 22 -21.04 -13.69 -7.22
CA VAL A 22 -20.16 -12.93 -6.33
C VAL A 22 -18.76 -12.82 -6.93
N GLY A 23 -18.23 -13.87 -7.52
CA GLY A 23 -16.92 -13.87 -8.19
C GLY A 23 -16.86 -12.86 -9.34
N LEU A 24 -17.91 -12.80 -10.18
CA LEU A 24 -18.01 -11.81 -11.25
C LEU A 24 -18.06 -10.38 -10.69
N TYR A 25 -18.87 -10.16 -9.67
CA TYR A 25 -18.93 -8.86 -8.98
C TYR A 25 -17.56 -8.43 -8.43
N LEU A 26 -16.84 -9.33 -7.76
CA LEU A 26 -15.53 -9.03 -7.18
C LEU A 26 -14.47 -8.69 -8.24
N LYS A 27 -14.54 -9.27 -9.43
CA LYS A 27 -13.65 -8.92 -10.55
C LYS A 27 -13.89 -7.50 -11.07
N GLU A 28 -15.13 -7.05 -11.02
CA GLU A 28 -15.52 -5.71 -11.45
C GLU A 28 -15.32 -4.64 -10.36
N PHE A 29 -15.16 -5.06 -9.09
CA PHE A 29 -15.12 -4.15 -7.95
C PHE A 29 -13.97 -3.13 -7.99
N PRO A 30 -12.75 -3.44 -8.50
CA PRO A 30 -11.64 -2.47 -8.54
C PRO A 30 -11.99 -1.15 -9.22
N ARG A 31 -12.87 -1.16 -10.22
CA ARG A 31 -13.31 0.07 -10.92
C ARG A 31 -14.02 1.09 -10.02
N TYR A 32 -14.51 0.68 -8.86
CA TYR A 32 -15.14 1.58 -7.89
C TYR A 32 -14.11 2.26 -6.99
N GLU A 33 -12.84 1.83 -7.01
CA GLU A 33 -11.76 2.46 -6.27
C GLU A 33 -11.14 3.60 -7.07
N VAL A 34 -10.71 4.62 -6.34
CA VAL A 34 -10.05 5.78 -6.94
C VAL A 34 -8.54 5.60 -6.98
N ASP A 35 -7.97 4.91 -5.98
CA ASP A 35 -6.55 4.58 -5.95
C ASP A 35 -6.29 3.25 -6.65
N THR A 36 -5.94 3.31 -7.91
CA THR A 36 -5.67 2.15 -8.77
C THR A 36 -4.19 1.74 -8.80
N ARG A 37 -3.32 2.34 -7.96
CA ARG A 37 -1.87 2.11 -8.03
C ARG A 37 -1.47 0.66 -7.74
N LEU A 38 -2.08 0.03 -6.73
CA LEU A 38 -1.85 -1.39 -6.44
C LEU A 38 -2.38 -2.30 -7.57
N GLU A 39 -3.54 -1.99 -8.14
CA GLU A 39 -4.07 -2.72 -9.29
C GLU A 39 -3.11 -2.65 -10.49
N LYS A 40 -2.55 -1.47 -10.78
CA LYS A 40 -1.54 -1.29 -11.84
C LYS A 40 -0.30 -2.15 -11.60
N ILE A 41 0.17 -2.25 -10.35
CA ILE A 41 1.29 -3.14 -9.99
C ILE A 41 0.93 -4.58 -10.34
N LEU A 42 -0.22 -5.07 -9.87
CA LEU A 42 -0.64 -6.46 -10.07
C LEU A 42 -0.87 -6.81 -11.55
N LYS A 43 -1.22 -5.81 -12.37
CA LYS A 43 -1.37 -5.94 -13.83
C LYS A 43 -0.07 -5.73 -14.62
N GLY A 44 1.08 -5.52 -13.98
CA GLY A 44 2.36 -5.30 -14.67
C GLY A 44 2.45 -3.97 -15.42
N GLN A 45 1.73 -2.94 -14.97
CA GLN A 45 1.62 -1.65 -15.67
C GLN A 45 2.51 -0.55 -15.08
N VAL A 46 3.34 -0.87 -14.07
CA VAL A 46 4.26 0.09 -13.43
C VAL A 46 5.70 -0.24 -13.86
N ASN A 47 6.02 0.08 -15.11
CA ASN A 47 7.35 -0.18 -15.69
C ASN A 47 8.15 1.12 -15.78
N LYS A 48 8.70 1.55 -14.64
CA LYS A 48 9.42 2.81 -14.48
C LYS A 48 10.82 2.60 -13.94
N GLU A 49 11.75 3.48 -14.27
CA GLU A 49 13.16 3.41 -13.85
C GLU A 49 13.35 3.83 -12.41
N LEU A 50 12.53 4.78 -11.91
CA LEU A 50 12.58 5.29 -10.56
C LEU A 50 11.22 5.14 -9.89
N ILE A 51 11.21 4.49 -8.74
CA ILE A 51 10.00 4.30 -7.93
C ILE A 51 10.16 5.02 -6.59
N ILE A 52 9.15 5.79 -6.23
CA ILE A 52 9.06 6.44 -4.93
C ILE A 52 8.15 5.59 -4.04
N MET A 53 8.61 5.27 -2.84
CA MET A 53 7.87 4.51 -1.84
C MET A 53 7.90 5.23 -0.52
N GLY A 54 6.83 5.10 0.27
CA GLY A 54 6.73 5.72 1.57
C GLY A 54 5.30 5.95 2.03
N SER A 55 5.15 6.74 3.08
CA SER A 55 3.86 7.12 3.66
C SER A 55 3.28 8.37 3.00
N SER A 56 2.52 9.16 3.77
CA SER A 56 1.92 10.41 3.28
C SER A 56 2.96 11.45 2.83
N ARG A 57 4.13 11.51 3.47
CA ARG A 57 5.19 12.44 3.07
C ARG A 57 5.78 12.04 1.72
N GLY A 58 6.08 10.77 1.50
CA GLY A 58 6.51 10.30 0.18
C GLY A 58 5.47 10.56 -0.91
N ALA A 59 4.19 10.41 -0.58
CA ALA A 59 3.11 10.67 -1.53
C ALA A 59 2.96 12.16 -1.89
N ARG A 60 3.22 13.07 -0.93
CA ARG A 60 2.92 14.51 -1.04
C ARG A 60 4.12 15.38 -1.32
N ASP A 61 5.27 15.07 -0.71
CA ASP A 61 6.47 15.91 -0.80
C ASP A 61 7.34 15.57 -2.01
N LEU A 62 7.25 14.32 -2.53
CA LEU A 62 7.98 13.86 -3.70
C LEU A 62 7.05 13.71 -4.91
N ILE A 63 7.17 14.66 -5.84
CA ILE A 63 6.36 14.64 -7.06
C ILE A 63 7.11 13.92 -8.17
N ALA A 64 6.63 12.72 -8.54
CA ALA A 64 7.33 11.86 -9.50
C ALA A 64 7.52 12.51 -10.87
N SER A 65 6.55 13.29 -11.36
CA SER A 65 6.71 14.02 -12.64
C SER A 65 7.80 15.09 -12.57
N GLU A 66 8.00 15.75 -11.43
CA GLU A 66 9.08 16.71 -11.26
C GLU A 66 10.45 16.04 -11.18
N ILE A 67 10.52 14.90 -10.48
CA ILE A 67 11.75 14.10 -10.42
C ILE A 67 12.10 13.59 -11.82
N GLU A 68 11.13 13.10 -12.61
CA GLU A 68 11.32 12.69 -13.99
C GLU A 68 11.85 13.86 -14.85
N ARG A 69 11.25 15.04 -14.71
CA ARG A 69 11.70 16.25 -15.43
C ARG A 69 13.14 16.67 -15.10
N LEU A 70 13.53 16.54 -13.83
CA LEU A 70 14.86 16.96 -13.34
C LEU A 70 15.96 15.94 -13.61
N THR A 71 15.64 14.66 -13.61
CA THR A 71 16.63 13.56 -13.69
C THR A 71 16.65 12.84 -15.02
N GLY A 72 15.58 12.95 -15.81
CA GLY A 72 15.38 12.18 -17.04
C GLY A 72 14.94 10.73 -16.81
N TYR A 73 14.91 10.24 -15.55
CA TYR A 73 14.42 8.89 -15.25
C TYR A 73 12.90 8.84 -15.23
N SER A 74 12.31 7.93 -16.00
CA SER A 74 10.87 7.69 -15.94
C SER A 74 10.46 7.28 -14.52
N SER A 75 9.54 8.04 -13.90
CA SER A 75 9.29 7.95 -12.45
C SER A 75 7.82 7.67 -12.11
N TYR A 76 7.58 6.97 -11.00
CA TYR A 76 6.22 6.75 -10.48
C TYR A 76 6.20 6.71 -8.96
N ASN A 77 5.15 7.28 -8.35
CA ASN A 77 5.01 7.32 -6.91
C ASN A 77 4.04 6.24 -6.41
N LEU A 78 4.59 5.29 -5.65
CA LEU A 78 3.88 4.21 -4.96
C LEU A 78 3.83 4.43 -3.44
N SER A 79 3.92 5.66 -2.98
CA SER A 79 3.75 5.98 -1.56
C SER A 79 2.26 6.05 -1.21
N TYR A 80 1.90 5.46 -0.06
CA TYR A 80 0.51 5.40 0.40
C TYR A 80 0.36 6.12 1.74
N PRO A 81 -0.48 7.17 1.84
CA PRO A 81 -0.72 7.85 3.10
C PRO A 81 -1.10 6.87 4.23
N GLY A 82 -0.45 7.00 5.37
CA GLY A 82 -0.69 6.13 6.53
C GLY A 82 -0.11 4.72 6.43
N SER A 83 0.73 4.41 5.43
CA SER A 83 1.36 3.09 5.29
C SER A 83 2.65 2.98 6.10
N ASN A 84 2.93 1.77 6.59
CA ASN A 84 4.16 1.41 7.29
C ASN A 84 5.14 0.61 6.40
N LEU A 85 6.34 0.35 6.91
CA LEU A 85 7.40 -0.40 6.21
C LEU A 85 6.99 -1.80 5.77
N ALA A 86 6.16 -2.50 6.55
CA ALA A 86 5.67 -3.82 6.15
C ALA A 86 4.75 -3.77 4.92
N PHE A 87 4.04 -2.66 4.72
CA PHE A 87 3.27 -2.44 3.49
C PHE A 87 4.18 -2.05 2.32
N HIS A 88 5.24 -1.27 2.57
CA HIS A 88 6.22 -0.94 1.53
C HIS A 88 6.98 -2.19 1.05
N GLU A 89 7.36 -3.09 1.94
CA GLU A 89 7.93 -4.40 1.60
C GLU A 89 6.96 -5.21 0.72
N PHE A 90 5.69 -5.26 1.08
CA PHE A 90 4.66 -5.92 0.28
C PHE A 90 4.55 -5.31 -1.13
N ILE A 91 4.52 -3.98 -1.24
CA ILE A 91 4.48 -3.27 -2.53
C ILE A 91 5.72 -3.60 -3.37
N LEU A 92 6.92 -3.58 -2.79
CA LEU A 92 8.17 -3.88 -3.49
C LEU A 92 8.18 -5.31 -4.05
N LYS A 93 7.84 -6.30 -3.23
CA LYS A 93 7.77 -7.71 -3.66
C LYS A 93 6.81 -7.90 -4.83
N ASN A 94 5.65 -7.25 -4.79
CA ASN A 94 4.67 -7.33 -5.86
C ASN A 94 5.10 -6.58 -7.12
N LEU A 95 5.73 -5.43 -6.98
CA LEU A 95 6.30 -4.68 -8.08
C LEU A 95 7.30 -5.54 -8.85
N LEU A 96 8.26 -6.13 -8.17
CA LEU A 96 9.32 -6.94 -8.79
C LEU A 96 8.79 -8.25 -9.41
N SER A 97 7.72 -8.80 -8.86
CA SER A 97 7.14 -10.06 -9.40
C SER A 97 6.33 -9.88 -10.68
N LYS A 98 5.84 -8.66 -10.96
CA LYS A 98 4.89 -8.40 -12.06
C LYS A 98 5.34 -7.35 -13.06
N ASN A 99 6.33 -6.53 -12.72
CA ASN A 99 6.73 -5.38 -13.51
C ASN A 99 8.24 -5.43 -13.82
N LYS A 100 8.68 -4.61 -14.76
CA LYS A 100 10.12 -4.44 -15.01
C LYS A 100 10.78 -3.88 -13.74
N LYS A 101 11.95 -4.41 -13.45
CA LYS A 101 12.76 -3.99 -12.32
C LYS A 101 13.17 -2.52 -12.47
N PRO A 102 12.94 -1.66 -11.47
CA PRO A 102 13.41 -0.28 -11.48
C PRO A 102 14.93 -0.22 -11.26
N GLN A 103 15.56 0.84 -11.70
CA GLN A 103 16.98 1.11 -11.43
C GLN A 103 17.17 1.69 -10.02
N THR A 104 16.19 2.51 -9.57
CA THR A 104 16.28 3.24 -8.31
C THR A 104 14.97 3.21 -7.55
N ILE A 105 15.06 3.03 -6.24
CA ILE A 105 13.97 3.23 -5.29
C ILE A 105 14.32 4.37 -4.36
N LEU A 106 13.45 5.38 -4.28
CA LEU A 106 13.45 6.41 -3.25
C LEU A 106 12.49 5.97 -2.14
N LEU A 107 13.02 5.54 -1.00
CA LEU A 107 12.21 5.15 0.15
C LEU A 107 12.18 6.31 1.16
N THR A 108 11.00 6.92 1.35
CA THR A 108 10.84 7.94 2.39
C THR A 108 10.54 7.29 3.73
N LEU A 109 11.26 7.72 4.76
CA LEU A 109 11.07 7.30 6.14
C LEU A 109 10.53 8.45 6.98
N ASP A 110 9.41 8.19 7.67
CA ASP A 110 8.87 9.14 8.64
C ASP A 110 9.62 9.03 9.96
N SER A 111 10.38 10.06 10.29
CA SER A 111 11.10 10.13 11.56
C SER A 111 10.22 10.75 12.65
N PRO A 112 10.15 10.17 13.86
CA PRO A 112 10.68 8.87 14.27
C PRO A 112 9.67 7.73 14.08
N GLU A 113 8.51 7.96 13.47
CA GLU A 113 7.36 7.07 13.49
C GLU A 113 7.56 5.78 12.68
N GLY A 114 8.47 5.79 11.70
CA GLY A 114 8.67 4.70 10.75
C GLY A 114 9.00 3.34 11.38
N PHE A 115 9.68 3.33 12.56
CA PHE A 115 10.03 2.11 13.28
C PHE A 115 9.32 1.94 14.62
N LEU A 116 8.41 2.85 14.98
CA LEU A 116 7.73 2.80 16.26
C LEU A 116 6.44 1.97 16.20
N ALA A 117 6.13 1.29 17.32
CA ALA A 117 4.85 0.66 17.54
C ALA A 117 3.76 1.72 17.85
N ASN A 118 2.49 1.35 17.62
CA ASN A 118 1.33 2.18 17.98
C ASN A 118 1.35 3.60 17.39
N THR A 119 1.83 3.73 16.17
CA THR A 119 1.75 4.96 15.38
C THR A 119 0.49 4.98 14.51
N SER A 120 0.29 6.08 13.78
CA SER A 120 -0.74 6.19 12.74
C SER A 120 -0.40 5.42 11.46
N LEU A 121 0.81 4.84 11.39
CA LEU A 121 1.28 4.09 10.22
C LEU A 121 0.92 2.62 10.35
N GLU A 122 0.16 2.10 9.39
CA GLU A 122 -0.37 0.75 9.41
C GLU A 122 -0.10 0.00 8.10
N PHE A 123 -0.25 -1.32 8.14
CA PHE A 123 -0.35 -2.10 6.92
C PHE A 123 -1.72 -1.84 6.28
N ARG A 124 -1.73 -1.26 5.09
CA ARG A 124 -2.93 -0.74 4.42
C ARG A 124 -3.81 -1.85 3.84
N PHE A 125 -4.47 -2.61 4.71
CA PHE A 125 -5.42 -3.67 4.31
C PHE A 125 -6.59 -3.13 3.49
N ASP A 126 -6.98 -1.88 3.72
CA ASP A 126 -8.02 -1.20 2.97
C ASP A 126 -7.72 -1.13 1.46
N ARG A 127 -6.43 -1.14 1.08
CA ARG A 127 -5.99 -1.16 -0.32
C ARG A 127 -6.02 -2.55 -0.95
N LEU A 128 -6.08 -3.60 -0.14
CA LEU A 128 -6.13 -4.98 -0.59
C LEU A 128 -7.58 -5.46 -0.81
N TYR A 129 -8.50 -5.04 0.04
CA TYR A 129 -9.89 -5.52 -0.04
C TYR A 129 -10.55 -5.35 -1.42
N PRO A 130 -10.36 -4.25 -2.16
CA PRO A 130 -10.92 -4.13 -3.51
C PRO A 130 -10.39 -5.16 -4.51
N LEU A 131 -9.22 -5.72 -4.25
CA LEU A 131 -8.47 -6.59 -5.16
C LEU A 131 -8.47 -8.06 -4.70
N VAL A 132 -9.47 -8.50 -3.93
CA VAL A 132 -9.55 -9.88 -3.41
C VAL A 132 -9.79 -10.95 -4.48
N SER A 133 -10.10 -10.55 -5.70
CA SER A 133 -10.10 -11.44 -6.87
C SER A 133 -8.70 -11.89 -7.26
N GLU A 134 -7.67 -11.12 -6.91
CA GLU A 134 -6.27 -11.44 -7.16
C GLU A 134 -5.76 -12.47 -6.16
N GLU A 135 -5.21 -13.58 -6.64
CA GLU A 135 -4.76 -14.70 -5.80
C GLU A 135 -3.72 -14.27 -4.76
N LEU A 136 -2.79 -13.43 -5.15
CA LEU A 136 -1.73 -12.95 -4.27
C LEU A 136 -2.27 -12.08 -3.14
N VAL A 137 -3.28 -11.26 -3.42
CA VAL A 137 -3.94 -10.42 -2.44
C VAL A 137 -4.68 -11.27 -1.42
N ILE A 138 -5.46 -12.26 -1.88
CA ILE A 138 -6.23 -13.11 -0.95
C ILE A 138 -5.30 -13.96 -0.08
N LYS A 139 -4.20 -14.51 -0.63
CA LYS A 139 -3.17 -15.19 0.14
C LYS A 139 -2.58 -14.29 1.23
N THR A 140 -2.20 -13.07 0.88
CA THR A 140 -1.68 -12.08 1.85
C THR A 140 -2.67 -11.78 2.98
N LEU A 141 -3.96 -11.65 2.65
CA LEU A 141 -5.00 -11.42 3.66
C LEU A 141 -5.19 -12.61 4.59
N ILE A 142 -5.04 -13.84 4.09
CA ILE A 142 -5.10 -15.07 4.88
C ILE A 142 -3.89 -15.17 5.79
N ASP A 143 -2.68 -15.02 5.28
CA ASP A 143 -1.43 -15.09 6.03
C ASP A 143 -1.40 -14.08 7.18
N ARG A 144 -1.98 -12.90 6.95
CA ARG A 144 -2.12 -11.86 7.97
C ARG A 144 -3.39 -11.97 8.81
N LYS A 145 -4.10 -13.11 8.78
CA LYS A 145 -5.30 -13.41 9.58
C LYS A 145 -6.46 -12.42 9.39
N LYS A 146 -6.56 -11.80 8.22
CA LYS A 146 -7.65 -10.88 7.84
C LYS A 146 -8.76 -11.56 7.06
N LYS A 147 -8.51 -12.76 6.55
CA LYS A 147 -9.47 -13.63 5.85
C LYS A 147 -9.29 -15.08 6.27
N SER A 148 -10.38 -15.84 6.16
CA SER A 148 -10.35 -17.30 6.37
C SER A 148 -9.70 -18.00 5.17
N PRO A 149 -9.02 -19.14 5.35
CA PRO A 149 -8.56 -20.00 4.26
C PRO A 149 -9.65 -20.43 3.27
N LEU A 150 -10.91 -20.45 3.69
CA LEU A 150 -12.06 -20.71 2.80
C LEU A 150 -12.16 -19.70 1.63
N ALA A 151 -11.58 -18.51 1.79
CA ALA A 151 -11.54 -17.51 0.73
C ALA A 151 -10.68 -17.91 -0.47
N LEU A 152 -9.89 -18.98 -0.39
CA LEU A 152 -9.20 -19.54 -1.56
C LEU A 152 -10.16 -20.27 -2.50
N TYR A 153 -11.22 -20.84 -1.95
CA TYR A 153 -12.13 -21.74 -2.65
C TYR A 153 -13.54 -21.17 -2.88
N SER A 154 -13.93 -20.12 -2.15
CA SER A 154 -15.25 -19.51 -2.23
C SER A 154 -15.14 -17.99 -2.40
N ASN A 155 -15.85 -17.46 -3.39
CA ASN A 155 -15.92 -16.01 -3.62
C ASN A 155 -16.78 -15.32 -2.55
N ILE A 156 -17.79 -16.00 -2.01
CA ILE A 156 -18.58 -15.48 -0.89
C ILE A 156 -17.70 -15.22 0.33
N ALA A 157 -16.73 -16.11 0.61
CA ALA A 157 -15.79 -15.93 1.72
C ALA A 157 -14.80 -14.79 1.49
N LYS A 158 -14.59 -14.32 0.23
CA LYS A 158 -13.79 -13.15 -0.10
C LYS A 158 -14.50 -11.83 0.21
N LEU A 159 -15.84 -11.82 0.30
CA LEU A 159 -16.60 -10.59 0.55
C LEU A 159 -16.22 -9.93 1.89
N SER A 160 -16.20 -8.61 1.90
CA SER A 160 -16.00 -7.75 3.07
C SER A 160 -17.09 -6.70 3.12
N LYS A 161 -17.39 -6.16 4.29
CA LYS A 161 -18.36 -5.06 4.44
C LYS A 161 -18.03 -3.85 3.55
N SER A 162 -16.73 -3.56 3.36
CA SER A 162 -16.25 -2.46 2.52
C SER A 162 -16.55 -2.64 1.03
N GLN A 163 -16.90 -3.85 0.58
CA GLN A 163 -17.22 -4.17 -0.81
C GLN A 163 -18.73 -4.14 -1.10
N ILE A 164 -19.57 -4.01 -0.06
CA ILE A 164 -21.02 -3.84 -0.23
C ILE A 164 -21.31 -2.33 -0.43
N VAL A 165 -20.67 -1.72 -1.41
CA VAL A 165 -20.85 -0.30 -1.74
C VAL A 165 -21.06 -0.18 -3.24
N LEU A 166 -22.22 0.34 -3.62
CA LEU A 166 -22.62 0.50 -5.03
C LEU A 166 -22.22 1.86 -5.63
N LYS A 167 -21.50 2.69 -4.89
CA LYS A 167 -21.08 4.02 -5.39
C LYS A 167 -19.57 4.08 -5.48
N GLN A 168 -19.08 4.65 -6.58
CA GLN A 168 -17.67 4.96 -6.73
C GLN A 168 -17.21 5.86 -5.58
N LYS A 169 -16.14 5.46 -4.91
CA LYS A 169 -15.46 6.30 -3.94
C LYS A 169 -14.90 7.54 -4.65
N ARG A 170 -14.91 8.67 -3.97
CA ARG A 170 -14.29 9.91 -4.47
C ARG A 170 -13.19 10.29 -3.50
N PHE A 171 -12.07 10.76 -4.04
CA PHE A 171 -11.10 11.46 -3.20
C PHE A 171 -11.69 12.77 -2.71
N SER A 172 -11.28 13.17 -1.52
CA SER A 172 -11.43 14.57 -1.11
C SER A 172 -10.58 15.44 -2.05
N ALA A 173 -10.89 16.71 -2.15
CA ALA A 173 -10.07 17.65 -2.94
C ALA A 173 -8.59 17.68 -2.50
N VAL A 174 -8.31 17.22 -1.27
CA VAL A 174 -6.97 17.17 -0.66
C VAL A 174 -6.18 15.93 -1.06
N ASP A 175 -6.85 14.86 -1.50
CA ASP A 175 -6.24 13.54 -1.75
C ASP A 175 -6.26 13.15 -3.23
N THR A 176 -6.17 14.13 -4.13
CA THR A 176 -6.12 13.87 -5.58
C THR A 176 -4.82 13.14 -5.94
N ILE A 177 -4.94 12.02 -6.66
CA ILE A 177 -3.79 11.29 -7.21
C ILE A 177 -3.53 11.76 -8.64
N LEU A 178 -2.31 12.21 -8.90
CA LEU A 178 -1.84 12.55 -10.24
C LEU A 178 -1.57 11.30 -11.08
N ALA A 179 -1.47 11.46 -12.40
CA ALA A 179 -1.14 10.37 -13.32
C ALA A 179 0.19 9.67 -12.96
N CYS A 180 1.16 10.42 -12.40
CA CYS A 180 2.45 9.92 -11.91
C CYS A 180 2.37 9.24 -10.52
N GLY A 181 1.19 9.08 -9.93
CA GLY A 181 0.97 8.44 -8.63
C GLY A 181 1.18 9.34 -7.41
N SER A 182 1.72 10.56 -7.57
CA SER A 182 1.92 11.50 -6.47
C SER A 182 0.61 12.17 -6.03
N MET A 183 0.58 12.66 -4.79
CA MET A 183 -0.62 13.25 -4.16
C MET A 183 -0.29 14.64 -3.57
N PRO A 184 0.08 15.63 -4.38
CA PRO A 184 0.45 16.94 -3.86
C PRO A 184 -0.72 17.61 -3.12
N ILE A 185 -0.38 18.38 -2.08
CA ILE A 185 -1.36 19.20 -1.36
C ILE A 185 -1.42 20.58 -2.02
N SER A 186 -2.62 21.01 -2.38
CA SER A 186 -2.83 22.29 -3.07
C SER A 186 -3.05 23.48 -2.12
N PHE A 187 -3.11 23.27 -0.80
CA PHE A 187 -3.33 24.34 0.15
C PHE A 187 -2.14 24.53 1.10
N GLN A 188 -1.89 25.79 1.47
CA GLN A 188 -0.90 26.16 2.49
C GLN A 188 -1.64 26.81 3.68
N LYS A 189 -1.26 26.41 4.90
CA LYS A 189 -1.73 27.07 6.10
C LYS A 189 -0.85 28.30 6.35
N LYS A 190 -1.38 29.51 6.11
CA LYS A 190 -0.60 30.76 6.05
C LYS A 190 0.13 31.12 7.37
N ASP A 191 -0.34 30.64 8.51
CA ASP A 191 0.19 31.07 9.83
C ASP A 191 1.07 30.00 10.51
N TRP A 192 1.50 29.01 9.78
CA TRP A 192 2.27 27.91 10.36
C TRP A 192 3.77 28.22 10.32
N LYS A 193 4.37 28.43 11.51
CA LYS A 193 5.81 28.60 11.67
C LYS A 193 6.44 27.27 12.11
N PRO A 194 7.54 26.83 11.46
CA PRO A 194 8.28 25.65 11.90
C PRO A 194 8.75 25.81 13.35
N GLN A 195 8.72 24.71 14.12
CA GLN A 195 9.15 24.65 15.52
C GLN A 195 10.38 23.75 15.65
N PHE A 196 11.43 24.09 14.92
CA PHE A 196 12.66 23.28 14.89
C PHE A 196 13.35 23.15 16.26
N ASP A 197 13.10 24.09 17.18
CA ASP A 197 13.69 24.09 18.51
C ASP A 197 12.93 23.22 19.53
N LYS A 198 11.80 22.66 19.16
CA LYS A 198 11.00 21.81 20.04
C LYS A 198 11.14 20.35 19.65
N PRO A 199 11.63 19.49 20.57
CA PRO A 199 11.59 18.06 20.33
C PRO A 199 10.14 17.62 20.14
N GLN A 200 9.91 16.73 19.19
CA GLN A 200 8.61 16.09 19.04
C GLN A 200 8.29 15.39 20.37
N LYS A 201 7.16 15.74 21.00
CA LYS A 201 6.69 15.05 22.21
C LYS A 201 6.27 13.63 21.83
N ASN A 202 7.24 12.74 21.70
CA ASN A 202 6.96 11.34 21.51
C ASN A 202 6.45 10.77 22.83
N LYS A 203 5.20 10.34 22.85
CA LYS A 203 4.79 9.30 23.81
C LYS A 203 5.84 8.21 23.68
N ARG A 204 6.35 7.66 24.79
CA ARG A 204 7.33 6.57 24.84
C ARG A 204 6.84 5.38 23.99
N SER A 205 6.99 5.49 22.68
CA SER A 205 6.63 4.44 21.75
C SER A 205 7.81 3.49 21.64
N GLN A 206 7.57 2.21 21.85
CA GLN A 206 8.60 1.19 21.71
C GLN A 206 8.91 0.95 20.24
N ILE A 207 10.15 0.66 19.95
CA ILE A 207 10.57 0.21 18.62
C ILE A 207 9.83 -1.09 18.29
N ASN A 208 9.35 -1.20 17.06
CA ASN A 208 8.71 -2.40 16.55
C ASN A 208 9.71 -3.23 15.73
N PRO A 209 10.20 -4.36 16.26
CA PRO A 209 11.19 -5.18 15.54
C PRO A 209 10.71 -5.68 14.18
N ALA A 210 9.39 -5.88 13.99
CA ALA A 210 8.85 -6.31 12.72
C ALA A 210 9.03 -5.25 11.62
N LEU A 211 8.95 -3.95 11.95
CA LEU A 211 9.18 -2.87 10.99
C LEU A 211 10.66 -2.74 10.64
N ILE A 212 11.56 -2.97 11.60
CA ILE A 212 13.01 -3.06 11.33
C ILE A 212 13.30 -4.24 10.39
N ASN A 213 12.69 -5.40 10.63
CA ASN A 213 12.86 -6.55 9.76
C ASN A 213 12.36 -6.26 8.34
N SER A 214 11.22 -5.59 8.20
CA SER A 214 10.72 -5.17 6.88
C SER A 214 11.66 -4.19 6.18
N PHE A 215 12.28 -3.28 6.91
CA PHE A 215 13.29 -2.38 6.34
C PHE A 215 14.53 -3.13 5.86
N LYS A 216 15.07 -4.03 6.71
CA LYS A 216 16.20 -4.89 6.33
C LYS A 216 15.89 -5.76 5.12
N GLU A 217 14.65 -6.26 5.02
CA GLU A 217 14.22 -7.05 3.89
C GLU A 217 14.14 -6.21 2.61
N ILE A 218 13.65 -4.96 2.67
CA ILE A 218 13.70 -4.01 1.55
C ILE A 218 15.15 -3.78 1.11
N GLN A 219 16.07 -3.54 2.06
CA GLN A 219 17.50 -3.37 1.76
C GLN A 219 18.08 -4.61 1.09
N ARG A 220 17.77 -5.82 1.62
CA ARG A 220 18.22 -7.09 1.07
C ARG A 220 17.72 -7.28 -0.36
N ILE A 221 16.42 -7.09 -0.60
CA ILE A 221 15.82 -7.21 -1.93
C ILE A 221 16.48 -6.25 -2.92
N CYS A 222 16.66 -4.99 -2.54
CA CYS A 222 17.29 -4.01 -3.42
C CYS A 222 18.73 -4.39 -3.78
N ARG A 223 19.49 -4.92 -2.83
CA ARG A 223 20.86 -5.39 -3.05
C ARG A 223 20.89 -6.61 -3.97
N ASP A 224 20.08 -7.64 -3.67
CA ASP A 224 20.03 -8.89 -4.43
C ASP A 224 19.58 -8.65 -5.88
N GLU A 225 18.70 -7.70 -6.07
CA GLU A 225 18.19 -7.28 -7.38
C GLU A 225 19.03 -6.19 -8.07
N ASN A 226 20.15 -5.76 -7.46
CA ASN A 226 20.99 -4.68 -7.97
C ASN A 226 20.20 -3.38 -8.26
N ILE A 227 19.34 -2.99 -7.32
CA ILE A 227 18.54 -1.76 -7.34
C ILE A 227 19.18 -0.75 -6.41
N ARG A 228 19.40 0.47 -6.85
CA ARG A 228 19.86 1.56 -5.98
C ARG A 228 18.75 1.96 -5.01
N LEU A 229 18.94 1.71 -3.72
CA LEU A 229 18.05 2.20 -2.67
C LEU A 229 18.59 3.52 -2.12
N ILE A 230 17.77 4.56 -2.20
CA ILE A 230 18.05 5.88 -1.60
C ILE A 230 17.00 6.11 -0.52
N VAL A 231 17.45 6.20 0.73
CA VAL A 231 16.58 6.53 1.86
C VAL A 231 16.49 8.05 1.98
N VAL A 232 15.26 8.56 2.02
CA VAL A 232 14.98 9.98 2.09
C VAL A 232 14.21 10.29 3.37
N PHE A 233 14.70 11.24 4.14
CA PHE A 233 14.00 11.83 5.27
C PHE A 233 13.31 13.11 4.79
N PRO A 234 12.00 13.08 4.55
CA PRO A 234 11.28 14.29 4.15
C PRO A 234 11.40 15.37 5.23
N PRO A 235 11.35 16.66 4.85
CA PRO A 235 11.42 17.76 5.81
C PRO A 235 10.46 17.55 6.98
N ASN A 236 10.97 17.66 8.21
CA ASN A 236 10.16 17.53 9.41
C ASN A 236 9.88 18.91 9.99
N TYR A 237 8.70 19.02 10.62
CA TYR A 237 8.30 20.24 11.32
C TYR A 237 9.04 20.43 12.67
N TYR A 238 9.51 19.33 13.25
CA TYR A 238 10.28 19.26 14.49
C TYR A 238 11.72 18.86 14.21
N ALA A 239 12.59 19.05 15.21
CA ALA A 239 13.95 18.55 15.13
C ALA A 239 13.98 17.04 14.88
N PHE A 240 14.95 16.57 14.09
CA PHE A 240 15.17 15.15 13.88
C PHE A 240 15.67 14.50 15.19
N ASP A 241 15.24 13.27 15.42
CA ASP A 241 15.71 12.44 16.50
C ASP A 241 17.00 11.71 16.05
N ALA A 242 18.15 12.10 16.62
CA ALA A 242 19.45 11.52 16.30
C ALA A 242 19.53 10.00 16.61
N ALA A 243 18.74 9.50 17.58
CA ALA A 243 18.67 8.08 17.87
C ALA A 243 17.98 7.30 16.74
N TYR A 244 17.02 7.94 16.06
CA TYR A 244 16.35 7.34 14.90
C TYR A 244 17.27 7.24 13.68
N GLU A 245 18.11 8.25 13.44
CA GLU A 245 19.06 8.21 12.31
C GLU A 245 20.04 7.05 12.43
N LYS A 246 20.50 6.74 13.65
CA LYS A 246 21.37 5.60 13.93
C LYS A 246 20.75 4.23 13.64
N LEU A 247 19.43 4.13 13.61
CA LEU A 247 18.75 2.87 13.25
C LEU A 247 18.72 2.60 11.74
N VAL A 248 19.00 3.61 10.96
CA VAL A 248 18.92 3.55 9.48
C VAL A 248 20.31 3.40 8.85
N GLN A 249 21.35 3.84 9.55
CA GLN A 249 22.77 3.65 9.19
C GLN A 249 23.22 2.20 9.45
#